data_f3e0f0fe00243c1f77aae74fc35a862b
#
_entry.id   f3e0f0fe00243c1f77aae74fc35a862b
#
_cell.length_a   1.000
_cell.length_b   1.000
_cell.length_c   1.000
_cell.angle_alpha   90.00
_cell.angle_beta   90.00
_cell.angle_gamma   90.00
#
_symmetry.space_group_name_H-M   'P 1'
#
loop_
_entity.id
_entity.type
_entity.pdbx_description
1 polymer ?
#
loop_
_entity_poly.entity_id
_entity_poly.type
_entity_poly.pdbx_seq_one_letter_code
_entity_poly.pdbx_strand_id
1 'polypeptide(L)'
;MKNKIYASTVFLLLFMFFAANCFAADGNMNIYSGADETEYTRNVNLFAHLGIFDAAAEIDSVVTRADFVEMLLKFVRADKIEAPDGVKGRFKDLDGENDYMAEYAVSKGYISAYSYDMFRPNDYVLFDEAVKGIVKALGYEPVMNKSANGDIPETSYAEMAQRAGIFKGVVQTGGYPISYGTLIKLFKNALTADLVDYKYYGGRITYFISGGSTVLSDLYNAEKKKGIVTADKYTDIFGDGQTAENGIKIDNVYYDFPQTYENLVGQRVEYYVSGEKLMYVYSVQEDEDFLVIRSDDIDGFENRTYEYTDEKSKKKHESIPSGCT
;
A
#
# COMPACT_ATOMS: atom_id res chain seq x y z
N MET A 1 -0.89 8.10 -53.00
CA MET A 1 -0.99 6.96 -52.08
C MET A 1 0.35 6.72 -51.37
N LYS A 2 0.98 7.72 -50.70
CA LYS A 2 2.26 7.56 -50.00
C LYS A 2 2.29 8.12 -48.56
N ASN A 3 1.17 8.64 -48.00
CA ASN A 3 1.15 9.32 -46.71
C ASN A 3 0.38 8.57 -45.60
N LYS A 4 0.01 7.30 -45.79
CA LYS A 4 -0.69 6.52 -44.74
C LYS A 4 0.18 5.51 -43.98
N ILE A 5 1.46 5.32 -44.41
CA ILE A 5 2.32 4.30 -43.78
C ILE A 5 3.14 4.89 -42.62
N TYR A 6 3.36 6.23 -42.59
CA TYR A 6 4.20 6.85 -41.56
C TYR A 6 3.48 7.06 -40.22
N ALA A 7 2.13 7.16 -40.20
CA ALA A 7 1.38 7.33 -38.96
C ALA A 7 1.28 6.03 -38.13
N SER A 8 1.27 4.88 -38.81
CA SER A 8 1.19 3.57 -38.13
C SER A 8 2.52 3.15 -37.51
N THR A 9 3.64 3.52 -38.14
CA THR A 9 5.00 3.15 -37.64
C THR A 9 5.43 4.03 -36.48
N VAL A 10 5.01 5.29 -36.42
CA VAL A 10 5.30 6.19 -35.30
C VAL A 10 4.50 5.79 -34.06
N PHE A 11 3.25 5.34 -34.25
CA PHE A 11 2.44 4.86 -33.14
C PHE A 11 2.94 3.51 -32.57
N LEU A 12 3.46 2.64 -33.43
CA LEU A 12 4.06 1.36 -32.99
C LEU A 12 5.41 1.57 -32.29
N LEU A 13 6.21 2.57 -32.70
CA LEU A 13 7.46 2.93 -32.03
C LEU A 13 7.25 3.65 -30.69
N LEU A 14 6.16 4.41 -30.52
CA LEU A 14 5.81 5.00 -29.22
C LEU A 14 5.34 3.92 -28.23
N PHE A 15 4.62 2.89 -28.73
CA PHE A 15 4.18 1.76 -27.89
C PHE A 15 5.35 0.84 -27.49
N MET A 16 6.37 0.67 -28.36
CA MET A 16 7.59 -0.08 -28.02
C MET A 16 8.50 0.66 -27.03
N PHE A 17 8.44 1.99 -26.95
CA PHE A 17 9.21 2.74 -25.97
C PHE A 17 8.56 2.71 -24.56
N PHE A 18 7.25 2.49 -24.46
CA PHE A 18 6.56 2.28 -23.17
C PHE A 18 6.70 0.84 -22.64
N ALA A 19 6.83 -0.15 -23.55
CA ALA A 19 7.03 -1.55 -23.16
C ALA A 19 8.49 -1.90 -22.77
N ALA A 20 9.45 -1.02 -23.01
CA ALA A 20 10.87 -1.27 -22.71
C ALA A 20 11.32 -0.81 -21.32
N ASN A 21 10.41 -0.22 -20.49
CA ASN A 21 10.63 0.05 -19.09
C ASN A 21 9.91 -0.96 -18.17
N CYS A 22 9.68 -2.18 -18.65
CA CYS A 22 9.50 -3.31 -17.77
C CYS A 22 10.84 -3.55 -17.06
N PHE A 23 11.06 -2.87 -15.95
CA PHE A 23 12.14 -3.20 -15.03
C PHE A 23 11.90 -4.64 -14.60
N ALA A 24 12.78 -5.54 -15.07
CA ALA A 24 12.97 -6.81 -14.37
C ALA A 24 13.13 -6.48 -12.89
N ALA A 25 12.36 -7.13 -12.06
CA ALA A 25 12.48 -7.06 -10.62
C ALA A 25 13.78 -7.77 -10.19
N ASP A 26 14.91 -7.19 -10.54
CA ASP A 26 16.15 -7.39 -9.83
C ASP A 26 16.06 -6.56 -8.56
N GLY A 27 16.17 -7.23 -7.40
CA GLY A 27 15.89 -6.79 -6.05
C GLY A 27 16.60 -5.54 -5.52
N ASN A 28 16.69 -4.49 -6.32
CA ASN A 28 17.14 -3.16 -5.93
C ASN A 28 16.09 -2.11 -6.33
N MET A 29 14.91 -2.19 -5.73
CA MET A 29 14.05 -1.02 -5.71
C MET A 29 14.68 -0.05 -4.72
N ASN A 30 15.32 1.02 -5.22
CA ASN A 30 15.76 2.14 -4.39
C ASN A 30 14.53 2.75 -3.74
N ILE A 31 14.27 2.37 -2.49
CA ILE A 31 13.24 2.99 -1.69
C ILE A 31 13.84 4.31 -1.21
N TYR A 32 13.45 5.38 -1.85
CA TYR A 32 13.77 6.71 -1.39
C TYR A 32 13.00 6.98 -0.09
N SER A 33 13.67 6.89 1.04
CA SER A 33 13.18 7.41 2.33
C SER A 33 13.65 8.86 2.48
N GLY A 34 13.39 9.70 1.49
CA GLY A 34 13.73 11.11 1.53
C GLY A 34 12.54 11.96 1.99
N ALA A 35 12.83 13.17 2.49
CA ALA A 35 11.82 14.15 2.92
C ALA A 35 10.82 14.56 1.82
N ASP A 36 11.06 14.16 0.58
CA ASP A 36 10.25 14.47 -0.61
C ASP A 36 9.32 13.32 -1.05
N GLU A 37 9.26 12.20 -0.32
CA GLU A 37 8.39 11.08 -0.67
C GLU A 37 6.92 11.45 -0.43
N THR A 38 6.12 11.44 -1.50
CA THR A 38 4.68 11.70 -1.36
C THR A 38 3.97 10.53 -0.67
N GLU A 39 2.85 10.80 -0.01
CA GLU A 39 2.01 9.73 0.59
C GLU A 39 1.67 8.65 -0.43
N TYR A 40 1.45 9.03 -1.69
CA TYR A 40 1.17 8.10 -2.78
C TYR A 40 2.35 7.16 -3.01
N THR A 41 3.55 7.69 -3.18
CA THR A 41 4.77 6.90 -3.42
C THR A 41 5.04 5.93 -2.27
N ARG A 42 4.88 6.38 -1.01
CA ARG A 42 5.00 5.52 0.17
C ARG A 42 4.01 4.36 0.14
N ASN A 43 2.75 4.63 -0.20
CA ASN A 43 1.72 3.60 -0.28
C ASN A 43 1.96 2.63 -1.43
N VAL A 44 2.39 3.11 -2.61
CA VAL A 44 2.79 2.27 -3.74
C VAL A 44 3.93 1.34 -3.34
N ASN A 45 4.98 1.86 -2.72
CA ASN A 45 6.12 1.07 -2.26
C ASN A 45 5.71 0.02 -1.23
N LEU A 46 4.86 0.37 -0.26
CA LEU A 46 4.32 -0.60 0.68
C LEU A 46 3.58 -1.74 -0.05
N PHE A 47 2.70 -1.42 -1.00
CA PHE A 47 1.94 -2.43 -1.72
C PHE A 47 2.79 -3.27 -2.68
N ALA A 48 3.84 -2.72 -3.26
CA ALA A 48 4.84 -3.49 -3.99
C ALA A 48 5.53 -4.53 -3.09
N HIS A 49 5.90 -4.14 -1.86
CA HIS A 49 6.50 -5.06 -0.88
C HIS A 49 5.52 -6.13 -0.40
N LEU A 50 4.23 -5.83 -0.35
CA LEU A 50 3.18 -6.80 -0.04
C LEU A 50 2.81 -7.67 -1.25
N GLY A 51 3.34 -7.37 -2.45
CA GLY A 51 3.02 -8.07 -3.69
C GLY A 51 1.60 -7.82 -4.19
N ILE A 52 1.03 -6.65 -3.86
CA ILE A 52 -0.33 -6.25 -4.28
C ILE A 52 -0.29 -5.44 -5.58
N PHE A 53 0.78 -4.66 -5.77
CA PHE A 53 0.91 -3.75 -6.88
C PHE A 53 2.37 -3.72 -7.36
N ASP A 54 2.60 -4.05 -8.62
CA ASP A 54 3.96 -4.28 -9.14
C ASP A 54 4.56 -3.07 -9.86
N ALA A 55 3.73 -2.09 -10.27
CA ALA A 55 4.17 -0.93 -11.02
C ALA A 55 3.52 0.36 -10.54
N ALA A 56 4.30 1.44 -10.52
CA ALA A 56 3.76 2.77 -10.25
C ALA A 56 2.99 3.27 -11.49
N ALA A 57 1.66 3.33 -11.40
CA ALA A 57 0.85 4.10 -12.34
C ALA A 57 0.90 5.59 -11.95
N GLU A 58 0.56 6.48 -12.87
CA GLU A 58 0.41 7.89 -12.54
C GLU A 58 -0.76 8.09 -11.57
N ILE A 59 -0.57 8.91 -10.55
CA ILE A 59 -1.53 9.12 -9.45
C ILE A 59 -2.93 9.48 -9.93
N ASP A 60 -3.03 10.28 -11.00
CA ASP A 60 -4.29 10.78 -11.56
C ASP A 60 -4.85 9.90 -12.68
N SER A 61 -4.12 8.85 -13.10
CA SER A 61 -4.63 7.94 -14.12
C SER A 61 -5.79 7.11 -13.57
N VAL A 62 -6.76 6.81 -14.44
CA VAL A 62 -7.96 6.08 -14.06
C VAL A 62 -7.73 4.57 -14.08
N VAL A 63 -8.35 3.88 -13.13
CA VAL A 63 -8.20 2.44 -12.96
C VAL A 63 -9.16 1.71 -13.89
N THR A 64 -8.65 0.71 -14.61
CA THR A 64 -9.49 -0.18 -15.41
C THR A 64 -10.15 -1.25 -14.54
N ARG A 65 -11.19 -1.88 -15.05
CA ARG A 65 -11.89 -2.97 -14.37
C ARG A 65 -10.98 -4.20 -14.18
N ALA A 66 -10.11 -4.46 -15.15
CA ALA A 66 -9.12 -5.54 -15.03
C ALA A 66 -8.10 -5.25 -13.93
N ASP A 67 -7.51 -4.05 -13.92
CA ASP A 67 -6.54 -3.65 -12.90
C ASP A 67 -7.15 -3.67 -11.50
N PHE A 68 -8.39 -3.18 -11.37
CA PHE A 68 -9.09 -3.23 -10.08
C PHE A 68 -9.28 -4.66 -9.56
N VAL A 69 -9.71 -5.58 -10.44
CA VAL A 69 -9.88 -6.99 -10.05
C VAL A 69 -8.56 -7.62 -9.64
N GLU A 70 -7.50 -7.42 -10.43
CA GLU A 70 -6.18 -7.94 -10.11
C GLU A 70 -5.68 -7.42 -8.76
N MET A 71 -5.73 -6.11 -8.56
CA MET A 71 -5.30 -5.48 -7.30
C MET A 71 -6.13 -5.95 -6.11
N LEU A 72 -7.46 -6.04 -6.26
CA LEU A 72 -8.34 -6.48 -5.18
C LEU A 72 -8.10 -7.94 -4.81
N LEU A 73 -7.92 -8.83 -5.79
CA LEU A 73 -7.65 -10.25 -5.54
C LEU A 73 -6.28 -10.45 -4.89
N LYS A 74 -5.25 -9.73 -5.34
CA LYS A 74 -3.94 -9.71 -4.65
C LYS A 74 -4.07 -9.18 -3.23
N PHE A 75 -4.84 -8.11 -3.02
CA PHE A 75 -5.06 -7.51 -1.70
C PHE A 75 -5.67 -8.50 -0.69
N VAL A 76 -6.61 -9.34 -1.11
CA VAL A 76 -7.19 -10.37 -0.24
C VAL A 76 -6.54 -11.75 -0.38
N ARG A 77 -5.37 -11.84 -1.03
CA ARG A 77 -4.61 -13.08 -1.25
C ARG A 77 -5.40 -14.16 -1.99
N ALA A 78 -6.30 -13.74 -2.86
CA ALA A 78 -7.11 -14.62 -3.72
C ALA A 78 -6.59 -14.69 -5.17
N ASP A 79 -5.42 -14.16 -5.43
CA ASP A 79 -4.73 -14.16 -6.73
C ASP A 79 -4.15 -15.52 -7.14
N LYS A 80 -3.94 -16.43 -6.18
CA LYS A 80 -3.40 -17.78 -6.40
C LYS A 80 -4.48 -18.85 -6.64
N ILE A 81 -5.65 -18.42 -7.05
CA ILE A 81 -6.73 -19.35 -7.41
C ILE A 81 -6.44 -19.88 -8.81
N GLU A 82 -5.91 -21.07 -8.90
CA GLU A 82 -5.66 -21.74 -10.18
C GLU A 82 -6.99 -22.13 -10.84
N ALA A 83 -7.10 -21.80 -12.13
CA ALA A 83 -8.19 -22.31 -12.94
C ALA A 83 -8.03 -23.84 -13.05
N PRO A 84 -9.09 -24.64 -12.84
CA PRO A 84 -9.02 -26.06 -13.09
C PRO A 84 -8.61 -26.31 -14.56
N ASP A 85 -7.74 -27.29 -14.80
CA ASP A 85 -7.24 -27.63 -16.13
C ASP A 85 -8.40 -27.76 -17.15
N GLY A 86 -8.32 -27.00 -18.23
CA GLY A 86 -9.28 -27.02 -19.32
C GLY A 86 -10.58 -26.24 -19.11
N VAL A 87 -10.73 -25.55 -17.97
CA VAL A 87 -11.86 -24.64 -17.75
C VAL A 87 -11.54 -23.29 -18.41
N LYS A 88 -12.29 -22.97 -19.44
CA LYS A 88 -12.36 -21.60 -19.96
C LYS A 88 -13.39 -20.84 -19.15
N GLY A 89 -13.05 -19.64 -18.75
CA GLY A 89 -14.02 -18.71 -18.21
C GLY A 89 -15.10 -18.36 -19.23
N ARG A 90 -16.13 -17.69 -18.79
CA ARG A 90 -17.30 -17.38 -19.65
C ARG A 90 -17.16 -16.10 -20.46
N PHE A 91 -16.17 -15.24 -20.13
CA PHE A 91 -16.02 -13.93 -20.76
C PHE A 91 -15.28 -14.02 -22.09
N LYS A 92 -15.93 -13.60 -23.17
CA LYS A 92 -15.36 -13.66 -24.53
C LYS A 92 -14.30 -12.61 -24.81
N ASP A 93 -14.26 -11.58 -23.99
CA ASP A 93 -13.34 -10.42 -24.08
C ASP A 93 -12.16 -10.51 -23.10
N LEU A 94 -11.97 -11.68 -22.49
CA LEU A 94 -10.84 -12.02 -21.65
C LEU A 94 -10.20 -13.33 -22.08
N ASP A 95 -8.91 -13.49 -21.81
CA ASP A 95 -8.14 -14.68 -22.11
C ASP A 95 -7.44 -15.25 -20.87
N GLY A 96 -7.38 -16.58 -20.78
CA GLY A 96 -6.54 -17.29 -19.82
C GLY A 96 -6.85 -17.01 -18.36
N GLU A 97 -5.83 -16.64 -17.60
CA GLU A 97 -5.91 -16.41 -16.15
C GLU A 97 -6.82 -15.21 -15.81
N ASN A 98 -6.78 -14.15 -16.64
CA ASN A 98 -7.60 -12.96 -16.44
C ASN A 98 -9.11 -13.23 -16.48
N ASP A 99 -9.55 -14.16 -17.34
CA ASP A 99 -10.96 -14.57 -17.41
C ASP A 99 -11.40 -15.27 -16.11
N TYR A 100 -10.54 -16.13 -15.59
CA TYR A 100 -10.83 -16.83 -14.33
C TYR A 100 -10.85 -15.89 -13.12
N MET A 101 -9.91 -14.94 -13.04
CA MET A 101 -9.88 -13.92 -11.99
C MET A 101 -11.13 -13.04 -12.02
N ALA A 102 -11.52 -12.59 -13.22
CA ALA A 102 -12.74 -11.81 -13.40
C ALA A 102 -14.00 -12.61 -13.03
N GLU A 103 -14.08 -13.88 -13.43
CA GLU A 103 -15.19 -14.76 -13.07
C GLU A 103 -15.28 -14.96 -11.56
N TYR A 104 -14.14 -15.22 -10.90
CA TYR A 104 -14.08 -15.31 -9.45
C TYR A 104 -14.56 -14.03 -8.77
N ALA A 105 -14.04 -12.87 -9.18
CA ALA A 105 -14.44 -11.58 -8.61
C ALA A 105 -15.95 -11.30 -8.79
N VAL A 106 -16.50 -11.65 -9.95
CA VAL A 106 -17.93 -11.51 -10.23
C VAL A 106 -18.74 -12.50 -9.39
N SER A 107 -18.29 -13.76 -9.24
CA SER A 107 -18.95 -14.77 -8.41
C SER A 107 -19.02 -14.40 -6.93
N LYS A 108 -18.00 -13.67 -6.45
CA LYS A 108 -17.96 -13.11 -5.08
C LYS A 108 -18.73 -11.80 -4.96
N GLY A 109 -19.19 -11.25 -6.09
CA GLY A 109 -19.88 -9.96 -6.14
C GLY A 109 -18.97 -8.75 -5.86
N TYR A 110 -17.66 -8.91 -5.99
CA TYR A 110 -16.70 -7.81 -5.82
C TYR A 110 -16.83 -6.78 -6.94
N ILE A 111 -17.23 -7.23 -8.11
CA ILE A 111 -17.53 -6.41 -9.28
C ILE A 111 -18.67 -7.06 -10.06
N SER A 112 -19.43 -6.28 -10.82
CA SER A 112 -20.50 -6.81 -11.68
C SER A 112 -19.95 -7.08 -13.09
N ALA A 113 -20.38 -8.16 -13.74
CA ALA A 113 -20.14 -8.35 -15.16
C ALA A 113 -20.97 -7.34 -15.96
N TYR A 114 -20.49 -6.94 -17.15
CA TYR A 114 -21.26 -6.08 -18.03
C TYR A 114 -22.48 -6.82 -18.64
N SER A 115 -22.26 -8.06 -19.06
CA SER A 115 -23.31 -8.98 -19.49
C SER A 115 -22.94 -10.42 -19.09
N TYR A 116 -23.75 -11.40 -19.49
CA TYR A 116 -23.47 -12.79 -19.19
C TYR A 116 -22.09 -13.26 -19.67
N ASP A 117 -21.64 -12.79 -20.83
CA ASP A 117 -20.43 -13.25 -21.51
C ASP A 117 -19.41 -12.11 -21.82
N MET A 118 -19.60 -10.95 -21.23
CA MET A 118 -18.73 -9.79 -21.42
C MET A 118 -18.35 -9.16 -20.08
N PHE A 119 -17.06 -8.96 -19.84
CA PHE A 119 -16.53 -8.30 -18.66
C PHE A 119 -16.19 -6.83 -18.87
N ARG A 120 -15.71 -6.47 -20.05
CA ARG A 120 -15.17 -5.16 -20.42
C ARG A 120 -13.95 -4.75 -19.58
N PRO A 121 -12.82 -5.48 -19.71
CA PRO A 121 -11.64 -5.30 -18.88
C PRO A 121 -11.04 -3.89 -18.95
N ASN A 122 -11.12 -3.24 -20.12
CA ASN A 122 -10.54 -1.93 -20.38
C ASN A 122 -11.46 -0.75 -20.06
N ASP A 123 -12.72 -1.00 -19.68
CA ASP A 123 -13.59 0.05 -19.17
C ASP A 123 -13.10 0.49 -17.79
N TYR A 124 -13.42 1.72 -17.40
CA TYR A 124 -13.02 2.24 -16.09
C TYR A 124 -13.94 1.72 -14.98
N VAL A 125 -13.36 1.47 -13.82
CA VAL A 125 -14.15 1.18 -12.61
C VAL A 125 -14.59 2.50 -11.96
N LEU A 126 -15.85 2.55 -11.53
CA LEU A 126 -16.37 3.71 -10.81
C LEU A 126 -15.99 3.65 -9.33
N PHE A 127 -15.88 4.83 -8.70
CA PHE A 127 -15.58 4.94 -7.26
C PHE A 127 -16.52 4.08 -6.40
N ASP A 128 -17.85 4.18 -6.64
CA ASP A 128 -18.83 3.43 -5.84
C ASP A 128 -18.70 1.90 -6.07
N GLU A 129 -18.38 1.48 -7.29
CA GLU A 129 -18.14 0.06 -7.62
C GLU A 129 -16.88 -0.45 -6.91
N ALA A 130 -15.81 0.32 -6.91
CA ALA A 130 -14.57 -0.03 -6.20
C ALA A 130 -14.80 -0.12 -4.69
N VAL A 131 -15.48 0.85 -4.10
CA VAL A 131 -15.83 0.86 -2.67
C VAL A 131 -16.66 -0.37 -2.29
N LYS A 132 -17.68 -0.69 -3.09
CA LYS A 132 -18.51 -1.88 -2.89
C LYS A 132 -17.66 -3.16 -2.94
N GLY A 133 -16.77 -3.28 -3.93
CA GLY A 133 -15.86 -4.40 -4.06
C GLY A 133 -14.95 -4.58 -2.84
N ILE A 134 -14.35 -3.50 -2.36
CA ILE A 134 -13.49 -3.51 -1.16
C ILE A 134 -14.29 -3.93 0.08
N VAL A 135 -15.45 -3.33 0.33
CA VAL A 135 -16.30 -3.64 1.50
C VAL A 135 -16.74 -5.10 1.50
N LYS A 136 -17.09 -5.65 0.34
CA LYS A 136 -17.42 -7.08 0.18
C LYS A 136 -16.22 -7.98 0.41
N ALA A 137 -15.07 -7.62 -0.13
CA ALA A 137 -13.83 -8.39 0.01
C ALA A 137 -13.34 -8.45 1.47
N LEU A 138 -13.64 -7.42 2.28
CA LEU A 138 -13.41 -7.40 3.74
C LEU A 138 -14.48 -8.17 4.54
N GLY A 139 -15.51 -8.71 3.88
CA GLY A 139 -16.53 -9.54 4.51
C GLY A 139 -17.59 -8.79 5.30
N TYR A 140 -17.82 -7.50 5.08
CA TYR A 140 -18.72 -6.69 5.91
C TYR A 140 -20.22 -6.94 5.70
N GLU A 141 -20.65 -7.57 4.59
CA GLU A 141 -22.09 -7.75 4.29
C GLU A 141 -22.94 -8.36 5.42
N PRO A 142 -22.45 -9.36 6.20
CA PRO A 142 -23.23 -9.94 7.30
C PRO A 142 -23.56 -8.97 8.44
N VAL A 143 -22.77 -7.90 8.60
CA VAL A 143 -22.94 -6.90 9.68
C VAL A 143 -23.56 -5.59 9.18
N MET A 144 -23.91 -5.52 7.88
CA MET A 144 -24.54 -4.34 7.28
C MET A 144 -26.06 -4.36 7.45
N ASN A 145 -26.66 -3.17 7.47
CA ASN A 145 -28.10 -3.02 7.51
C ASN A 145 -28.73 -3.53 6.21
N LYS A 146 -29.82 -4.28 6.36
CA LYS A 146 -30.62 -4.78 5.25
C LYS A 146 -31.96 -4.05 5.18
N SER A 147 -32.46 -3.89 3.97
CA SER A 147 -33.81 -3.40 3.73
C SER A 147 -34.87 -4.38 4.24
N ALA A 148 -36.12 -3.98 4.24
CA ALA A 148 -37.24 -4.84 4.60
C ALA A 148 -37.34 -6.12 3.73
N ASN A 149 -36.83 -6.07 2.50
CA ASN A 149 -36.78 -7.20 1.59
C ASN A 149 -35.53 -8.10 1.77
N GLY A 150 -34.64 -7.76 2.69
CA GLY A 150 -33.41 -8.49 2.96
C GLY A 150 -32.21 -8.07 2.10
N ASP A 151 -32.37 -7.15 1.16
CA ASP A 151 -31.31 -6.65 0.31
C ASP A 151 -30.48 -5.57 1.03
N ILE A 152 -29.18 -5.47 0.67
CA ILE A 152 -28.30 -4.42 1.16
C ILE A 152 -28.44 -3.23 0.19
N PRO A 153 -28.90 -2.05 0.66
CA PRO A 153 -28.94 -0.85 -0.16
C PRO A 153 -27.53 -0.46 -0.66
N GLU A 154 -27.43 0.04 -1.89
CA GLU A 154 -26.12 0.45 -2.45
C GLU A 154 -25.44 1.52 -1.59
N THR A 155 -26.17 2.45 -1.00
CA THR A 155 -25.64 3.49 -0.10
C THR A 155 -24.99 2.91 1.15
N SER A 156 -25.39 1.73 1.59
CA SER A 156 -24.87 1.08 2.81
C SER A 156 -23.39 0.67 2.67
N TYR A 157 -22.90 0.47 1.46
CA TYR A 157 -21.47 0.17 1.24
C TYR A 157 -20.59 1.39 1.54
N ALA A 158 -20.99 2.58 1.09
CA ALA A 158 -20.29 3.81 1.43
C ALA A 158 -20.37 4.14 2.93
N GLU A 159 -21.54 3.93 3.56
CA GLU A 159 -21.71 4.08 5.01
C GLU A 159 -20.81 3.10 5.79
N MET A 160 -20.68 1.86 5.33
CA MET A 160 -19.81 0.87 5.94
C MET A 160 -18.35 1.23 5.78
N ALA A 161 -17.92 1.65 4.58
CA ALA A 161 -16.56 2.12 4.32
C ALA A 161 -16.19 3.31 5.22
N GLN A 162 -17.12 4.26 5.41
CA GLN A 162 -16.93 5.39 6.34
C GLN A 162 -16.75 4.91 7.78
N ARG A 163 -17.59 4.00 8.26
CA ARG A 163 -17.51 3.44 9.63
C ARG A 163 -16.23 2.65 9.87
N ALA A 164 -15.78 1.90 8.87
CA ALA A 164 -14.54 1.12 8.92
C ALA A 164 -13.28 1.99 8.76
N GLY A 165 -13.40 3.30 8.57
CA GLY A 165 -12.27 4.21 8.39
C GLY A 165 -11.61 4.14 7.01
N ILE A 166 -12.22 3.42 6.04
CA ILE A 166 -11.67 3.26 4.68
C ILE A 166 -11.62 4.61 3.94
N PHE A 167 -12.52 5.53 4.27
CA PHE A 167 -12.55 6.88 3.67
C PHE A 167 -11.66 7.92 4.37
N LYS A 168 -10.82 7.53 5.31
CA LYS A 168 -9.93 8.49 5.99
C LYS A 168 -9.03 9.22 4.99
N GLY A 169 -9.21 10.56 4.91
CA GLY A 169 -8.46 11.42 3.99
C GLY A 169 -8.72 11.16 2.50
N VAL A 170 -9.83 10.49 2.16
CA VAL A 170 -10.28 10.26 0.78
C VAL A 170 -11.39 11.24 0.45
N VAL A 171 -11.28 11.89 -0.71
CA VAL A 171 -12.38 12.68 -1.27
C VAL A 171 -13.31 11.72 -2.02
N GLN A 172 -14.57 11.67 -1.61
CA GLN A 172 -15.58 10.82 -2.25
C GLN A 172 -15.99 11.43 -3.60
N THR A 173 -15.92 10.61 -4.64
CA THR A 173 -16.25 11.02 -6.03
C THR A 173 -17.24 10.06 -6.67
N GLY A 174 -18.34 9.77 -5.94
CA GLY A 174 -19.39 8.87 -6.43
C GLY A 174 -19.83 9.16 -7.87
N GLY A 175 -20.04 8.11 -8.65
CA GLY A 175 -20.44 8.19 -10.05
C GLY A 175 -19.33 8.55 -11.05
N TYR A 176 -18.09 8.75 -10.60
CA TYR A 176 -16.93 9.03 -11.44
C TYR A 176 -15.92 7.87 -11.44
N PRO A 177 -15.13 7.72 -12.52
CA PRO A 177 -14.00 6.78 -12.53
C PRO A 177 -13.04 7.05 -11.37
N ILE A 178 -12.54 5.99 -10.73
CA ILE A 178 -11.58 6.11 -9.66
C ILE A 178 -10.16 6.23 -10.21
N SER A 179 -9.34 7.12 -9.62
CA SER A 179 -7.91 7.20 -9.92
C SER A 179 -7.09 6.20 -9.10
N TYR A 180 -5.88 5.86 -9.58
CA TYR A 180 -4.94 5.03 -8.84
C TYR A 180 -4.61 5.64 -7.47
N GLY A 181 -4.39 6.96 -7.39
CA GLY A 181 -4.13 7.64 -6.12
C GLY A 181 -5.24 7.43 -5.11
N THR A 182 -6.50 7.53 -5.54
CA THR A 182 -7.66 7.30 -4.67
C THR A 182 -7.80 5.83 -4.29
N LEU A 183 -7.66 4.90 -5.24
CA LEU A 183 -7.77 3.46 -4.99
C LEU A 183 -6.69 2.98 -4.02
N ILE A 184 -5.44 3.38 -4.21
CA ILE A 184 -4.32 3.04 -3.33
C ILE A 184 -4.54 3.56 -1.91
N LYS A 185 -5.12 4.76 -1.77
CA LYS A 185 -5.47 5.30 -0.46
C LYS A 185 -6.61 4.52 0.21
N LEU A 186 -7.62 4.10 -0.55
CA LEU A 186 -8.67 3.21 -0.03
C LEU A 186 -8.08 1.88 0.44
N PHE A 187 -7.23 1.23 -0.36
CA PHE A 187 -6.57 -0.01 0.05
C PHE A 187 -5.66 0.18 1.27
N LYS A 188 -4.93 1.29 1.35
CA LYS A 188 -4.09 1.60 2.52
C LYS A 188 -4.89 1.67 3.80
N ASN A 189 -6.06 2.32 3.76
CA ASN A 189 -6.95 2.39 4.89
C ASN A 189 -7.59 1.01 5.19
N ALA A 190 -8.00 0.28 4.15
CA ALA A 190 -8.59 -1.05 4.27
C ALA A 190 -7.61 -2.10 4.82
N LEU A 191 -6.29 -1.91 4.59
CA LEU A 191 -5.24 -2.83 5.07
C LEU A 191 -5.26 -3.02 6.60
N THR A 192 -5.62 -1.96 7.33
CA THR A 192 -5.68 -1.94 8.80
C THR A 192 -7.11 -1.80 9.34
N ALA A 193 -8.12 -1.91 8.50
CA ALA A 193 -9.50 -1.96 8.94
C ALA A 193 -9.81 -3.32 9.59
N ASP A 194 -10.58 -3.29 10.68
CA ASP A 194 -10.97 -4.51 11.39
C ASP A 194 -11.85 -5.40 10.51
N LEU A 195 -11.54 -6.69 10.44
CA LEU A 195 -12.30 -7.67 9.67
C LEU A 195 -13.53 -8.15 10.42
N VAL A 196 -14.45 -8.77 9.69
CA VAL A 196 -15.62 -9.44 10.27
C VAL A 196 -15.24 -10.85 10.70
N ASP A 197 -15.61 -11.18 11.93
CA ASP A 197 -15.50 -12.51 12.51
C ASP A 197 -16.88 -13.07 12.87
N TYR A 198 -16.95 -14.31 13.29
CA TYR A 198 -18.21 -14.92 13.67
C TYR A 198 -18.09 -15.76 14.93
N LYS A 199 -19.18 -15.87 15.67
CA LYS A 199 -19.35 -16.80 16.79
C LYS A 199 -20.47 -17.76 16.48
N TYR A 200 -20.22 -19.04 16.75
CA TYR A 200 -21.24 -20.08 16.67
C TYR A 200 -21.71 -20.40 18.08
N TYR A 201 -22.99 -20.16 18.34
CA TYR A 201 -23.58 -20.49 19.63
C TYR A 201 -25.04 -20.95 19.45
N GLY A 202 -25.41 -22.08 20.06
CA GLY A 202 -26.78 -22.58 20.06
C GLY A 202 -27.38 -22.83 18.66
N GLY A 203 -26.59 -23.26 17.68
CA GLY A 203 -27.06 -23.51 16.31
C GLY A 203 -27.17 -22.23 15.44
N ARG A 204 -26.71 -21.09 15.95
CA ARG A 204 -26.74 -19.79 15.23
C ARG A 204 -25.36 -19.22 15.04
N ILE A 205 -25.14 -18.60 13.87
CA ILE A 205 -23.94 -17.82 13.58
C ILE A 205 -24.27 -16.36 13.84
N THR A 206 -23.41 -15.69 14.60
CA THR A 206 -23.49 -14.25 14.84
C THR A 206 -22.19 -13.62 14.35
N TYR A 207 -22.30 -12.66 13.45
CA TYR A 207 -21.18 -11.93 12.90
C TYR A 207 -20.93 -10.63 13.68
N PHE A 208 -19.66 -10.25 13.82
CA PHE A 208 -19.26 -9.02 14.49
C PHE A 208 -17.93 -8.52 13.92
N ILE A 209 -17.65 -7.24 14.09
CA ILE A 209 -16.34 -6.66 13.72
C ILE A 209 -15.36 -6.99 14.84
N SER A 210 -14.29 -7.70 14.49
CA SER A 210 -13.28 -8.19 15.43
C SER A 210 -12.15 -7.18 15.54
N GLY A 211 -12.01 -6.53 16.71
CA GLY A 211 -10.87 -5.63 16.93
C GLY A 211 -9.55 -6.40 16.91
N GLY A 212 -8.62 -5.96 16.06
CA GLY A 212 -7.28 -6.52 15.93
C GLY A 212 -7.08 -7.58 14.85
N SER A 213 -8.15 -8.04 14.20
CA SER A 213 -8.09 -8.90 13.00
C SER A 213 -8.20 -7.99 11.77
N THR A 214 -7.17 -7.92 10.94
CA THR A 214 -7.09 -7.03 9.78
C THR A 214 -6.53 -7.78 8.57
N VAL A 215 -6.66 -7.21 7.38
CA VAL A 215 -5.98 -7.77 6.19
C VAL A 215 -4.47 -7.87 6.45
N LEU A 216 -3.88 -6.84 7.05
CA LEU A 216 -2.45 -6.81 7.33
C LEU A 216 -2.01 -7.95 8.26
N SER A 217 -2.73 -8.14 9.38
CA SER A 217 -2.38 -9.19 10.37
C SER A 217 -2.68 -10.58 9.84
N ASP A 218 -3.86 -10.81 9.28
CA ASP A 218 -4.36 -12.17 9.03
C ASP A 218 -3.90 -12.72 7.68
N LEU A 219 -3.81 -11.87 6.65
CA LEU A 219 -3.43 -12.32 5.31
C LEU A 219 -1.94 -12.12 5.01
N TYR A 220 -1.33 -11.11 5.59
CA TYR A 220 0.09 -10.80 5.38
C TYR A 220 0.98 -11.18 6.56
N ASN A 221 0.39 -11.63 7.68
CA ASN A 221 1.10 -11.93 8.93
C ASN A 221 2.05 -10.78 9.32
N ALA A 222 1.57 -9.56 9.19
CA ALA A 222 2.37 -8.36 9.41
C ALA A 222 1.70 -7.39 10.38
N GLU A 223 2.52 -6.62 11.06
CA GLU A 223 2.10 -5.58 11.99
C GLU A 223 2.65 -4.23 11.54
N LYS A 224 1.87 -3.18 11.76
CA LYS A 224 2.29 -1.81 11.58
C LYS A 224 2.73 -1.24 12.92
N LYS A 225 3.94 -0.67 12.97
CA LYS A 225 4.54 -0.09 14.18
C LYS A 225 5.07 1.32 13.90
N LYS A 226 5.37 2.04 14.97
CA LYS A 226 6.11 3.30 14.95
C LYS A 226 7.27 3.19 15.94
N GLY A 227 8.37 3.88 15.65
CA GLY A 227 9.54 3.90 16.52
C GLY A 227 10.62 4.86 16.04
N ILE A 228 11.74 4.88 16.72
CA ILE A 228 12.92 5.67 16.34
C ILE A 228 14.02 4.72 15.89
N VAL A 229 14.64 5.00 14.74
CA VAL A 229 15.78 4.22 14.29
C VAL A 229 16.98 4.56 15.18
N THR A 230 17.49 3.56 15.89
CA THR A 230 18.58 3.75 16.88
C THR A 230 19.94 3.31 16.37
N ALA A 231 19.97 2.41 15.40
CA ALA A 231 21.24 2.00 14.78
C ALA A 231 21.04 1.45 13.37
N ASP A 232 22.08 1.58 12.56
CA ASP A 232 22.27 0.92 11.28
C ASP A 232 23.67 0.30 11.17
N LYS A 233 24.09 -0.12 9.98
CA LYS A 233 25.43 -0.69 9.76
C LYS A 233 26.58 0.32 9.96
N TYR A 234 26.32 1.59 10.02
CA TYR A 234 27.33 2.64 10.13
C TYR A 234 27.34 3.30 11.50
N THR A 235 26.19 3.44 12.13
CA THR A 235 26.00 4.28 13.31
C THR A 235 25.08 3.62 14.32
N ASP A 236 25.41 3.75 15.60
CA ASP A 236 24.55 3.40 16.75
C ASP A 236 24.52 4.59 17.71
N ILE A 237 23.35 5.19 17.93
CA ILE A 237 23.20 6.38 18.78
C ILE A 237 23.42 6.10 20.27
N PHE A 238 23.34 4.84 20.70
CA PHE A 238 23.60 4.45 22.09
C PHE A 238 25.02 3.88 22.32
N GLY A 239 25.77 3.67 21.25
CA GLY A 239 27.13 3.17 21.32
C GLY A 239 27.26 1.67 21.60
N ASP A 240 26.14 0.92 21.53
CA ASP A 240 26.12 -0.53 21.80
C ASP A 240 26.69 -1.38 20.66
N GLY A 241 27.11 -0.73 19.60
CA GLY A 241 27.69 -1.34 18.41
C GLY A 241 26.75 -1.30 17.18
N GLN A 242 27.39 -1.18 16.03
CA GLN A 242 26.74 -1.15 14.73
C GLN A 242 25.97 -2.44 14.46
N THR A 243 24.94 -2.36 13.61
CA THR A 243 24.24 -3.56 13.17
C THR A 243 25.05 -4.32 12.11
N ALA A 244 24.65 -5.56 11.83
CA ALA A 244 25.13 -6.27 10.65
C ALA A 244 24.76 -5.50 9.36
N GLU A 245 25.43 -5.80 8.25
CA GLU A 245 25.27 -5.08 6.98
C GLU A 245 23.81 -4.96 6.50
N ASN A 246 22.99 -5.96 6.84
CA ASN A 246 21.57 -6.01 6.50
C ASN A 246 20.65 -5.77 7.71
N GLY A 247 21.12 -5.05 8.72
CA GLY A 247 20.36 -4.85 9.95
C GLY A 247 20.05 -3.40 10.25
N ILE A 248 18.93 -3.20 10.93
CA ILE A 248 18.51 -1.92 11.49
C ILE A 248 17.96 -2.15 12.90
N LYS A 249 18.22 -1.23 13.82
CA LYS A 249 17.57 -1.23 15.13
C LYS A 249 16.53 -0.11 15.18
N ILE A 250 15.32 -0.46 15.59
CA ILE A 250 14.24 0.49 15.86
C ILE A 250 13.82 0.31 17.30
N ASP A 251 13.88 1.37 18.11
CA ASP A 251 13.68 1.33 19.57
C ASP A 251 14.52 0.22 20.25
N ASN A 252 15.79 0.08 19.84
CA ASN A 252 16.72 -0.97 20.28
C ASN A 252 16.33 -2.42 19.91
N VAL A 253 15.28 -2.64 19.14
CA VAL A 253 14.93 -3.96 18.60
C VAL A 253 15.62 -4.14 17.25
N TYR A 254 16.39 -5.21 17.11
CA TYR A 254 17.04 -5.55 15.84
C TYR A 254 16.03 -6.15 14.86
N TYR A 255 16.12 -5.69 13.62
CA TYR A 255 15.39 -6.26 12.50
C TYR A 255 16.35 -6.57 11.36
N ASP A 256 16.17 -7.76 10.77
CA ASP A 256 16.84 -8.11 9.52
C ASP A 256 16.17 -7.37 8.37
N PHE A 257 16.97 -6.62 7.63
CA PHE A 257 16.47 -5.76 6.57
C PHE A 257 17.47 -5.68 5.41
N PRO A 258 17.23 -6.42 4.31
CA PRO A 258 18.21 -6.57 3.23
C PRO A 258 18.37 -5.34 2.34
N GLN A 259 17.72 -4.22 2.67
CA GLN A 259 17.77 -2.99 1.86
C GLN A 259 18.60 -1.92 2.58
N THR A 260 19.33 -1.14 1.81
CA THR A 260 20.10 0.00 2.30
C THR A 260 19.19 1.22 2.43
N TYR A 261 18.94 1.66 3.67
CA TYR A 261 18.39 2.99 3.92
C TYR A 261 19.53 3.92 4.29
N GLU A 262 19.65 4.99 3.53
CA GLU A 262 20.54 6.07 3.90
C GLU A 262 19.80 7.02 4.85
N ASN A 263 20.46 7.33 5.99
CA ASN A 263 20.07 8.42 6.89
C ASN A 263 18.76 8.29 7.68
N LEU A 264 18.35 7.07 8.09
CA LEU A 264 17.19 6.94 8.99
C LEU A 264 17.55 7.01 10.48
N VAL A 265 18.82 6.87 10.86
CA VAL A 265 19.24 6.88 12.26
C VAL A 265 18.86 8.20 12.92
N GLY A 266 18.20 8.12 14.08
CA GLY A 266 17.63 9.24 14.80
C GLY A 266 16.25 9.68 14.35
N GLN A 267 15.76 9.19 13.21
CA GLN A 267 14.44 9.56 12.68
C GLN A 267 13.33 8.71 13.29
N ARG A 268 12.16 9.33 13.45
CA ARG A 268 10.91 8.64 13.76
C ARG A 268 10.39 8.00 12.49
N VAL A 269 10.10 6.72 12.56
CA VAL A 269 9.64 5.92 11.42
C VAL A 269 8.30 5.25 11.69
N GLU A 270 7.55 5.03 10.63
CA GLU A 270 6.46 4.07 10.59
C GLU A 270 6.95 2.85 9.80
N TYR A 271 6.75 1.66 10.33
CA TYR A 271 7.31 0.45 9.74
C TYR A 271 6.38 -0.76 9.85
N TYR A 272 6.62 -1.73 8.97
CA TYR A 272 5.84 -2.95 8.85
C TYR A 272 6.74 -4.15 9.06
N VAL A 273 6.35 -5.05 9.95
CA VAL A 273 7.13 -6.22 10.32
C VAL A 273 6.31 -7.50 10.22
N SER A 274 6.97 -8.60 9.84
CA SER A 274 6.44 -9.96 9.93
C SER A 274 7.42 -10.77 10.78
N GLY A 275 7.07 -10.98 12.05
CA GLY A 275 8.01 -11.51 13.04
C GLY A 275 9.22 -10.59 13.22
N GLU A 276 10.42 -11.13 13.02
CA GLU A 276 11.69 -10.36 13.12
C GLU A 276 12.11 -9.72 11.80
N LYS A 277 11.37 -9.96 10.71
CA LYS A 277 11.66 -9.42 9.39
C LYS A 277 10.99 -8.07 9.19
N LEU A 278 11.79 -7.04 8.95
CA LEU A 278 11.30 -5.74 8.51
C LEU A 278 10.90 -5.84 7.03
N MET A 279 9.64 -5.54 6.73
CA MET A 279 9.10 -5.59 5.36
C MET A 279 9.23 -4.24 4.67
N TYR A 280 8.89 -3.15 5.37
CA TYR A 280 8.91 -1.80 4.84
C TYR A 280 9.05 -0.79 5.99
N VAL A 281 9.80 0.28 5.76
CA VAL A 281 9.97 1.39 6.72
C VAL A 281 10.06 2.72 5.97
N TYR A 282 9.53 3.77 6.55
CA TYR A 282 9.68 5.13 6.03
C TYR A 282 9.68 6.15 7.18
N SER A 283 10.36 7.28 6.94
CA SER A 283 10.36 8.38 7.87
C SER A 283 8.99 9.04 7.96
N VAL A 284 8.52 9.31 9.16
CA VAL A 284 7.29 10.07 9.42
C VAL A 284 7.74 11.47 9.84
N GLN A 285 7.59 12.44 8.94
CA GLN A 285 7.66 13.84 9.33
C GLN A 285 6.35 14.17 10.07
N GLU A 286 6.37 14.04 11.38
CA GLU A 286 5.45 14.79 12.23
C GLU A 286 6.13 16.16 12.43
N ASP A 287 5.41 17.26 12.64
CA ASP A 287 5.84 18.66 12.71
C ASP A 287 7.02 18.98 13.68
N GLU A 288 7.86 18.02 13.96
CA GLU A 288 9.05 18.15 14.79
C GLU A 288 10.28 18.10 13.89
N ASP A 289 11.05 19.18 13.88
CA ASP A 289 12.35 19.25 13.23
C ASP A 289 13.31 18.26 13.90
N PHE A 290 13.66 17.19 13.21
CA PHE A 290 14.75 16.29 13.63
C PHE A 290 16.06 16.79 13.05
N LEU A 291 17.02 17.00 13.91
CA LEU A 291 18.39 17.29 13.51
C LEU A 291 19.26 16.08 13.86
N VAL A 292 19.80 15.43 12.84
CA VAL A 292 20.80 14.38 13.00
C VAL A 292 22.16 14.98 12.67
N ILE A 293 23.06 15.05 13.65
CA ILE A 293 24.41 15.53 13.46
C ILE A 293 25.35 14.33 13.65
N ARG A 294 26.21 14.07 12.67
CA ARG A 294 27.25 13.03 12.82
C ARG A 294 28.24 13.51 13.88
N SER A 295 28.74 12.58 14.69
CA SER A 295 29.74 12.91 15.73
C SER A 295 30.96 13.63 15.15
N ASP A 296 31.38 13.27 13.94
CA ASP A 296 32.53 13.85 13.26
C ASP A 296 32.28 15.28 12.74
N ASP A 297 31.00 15.69 12.62
CA ASP A 297 30.60 17.03 12.17
C ASP A 297 30.37 17.98 13.37
N ILE A 298 30.47 17.49 14.61
CA ILE A 298 30.32 18.30 15.82
C ILE A 298 31.66 19.00 16.11
N ASP A 299 31.68 20.30 15.93
CA ASP A 299 32.85 21.14 16.23
C ASP A 299 33.00 21.46 17.73
N GLY A 300 31.88 21.49 18.47
CA GLY A 300 31.88 21.79 19.88
C GLY A 300 30.53 21.64 20.57
N PHE A 301 30.54 21.51 21.90
CA PHE A 301 29.36 21.50 22.73
C PHE A 301 29.60 22.34 23.98
N GLU A 302 28.89 23.43 24.11
CA GLU A 302 28.97 24.32 25.29
C GLU A 302 27.58 24.86 25.64
N ASN A 303 27.25 24.92 26.93
CA ASN A 303 26.00 25.51 27.43
C ASN A 303 24.75 24.91 26.79
N ARG A 304 24.70 23.59 26.56
CA ARG A 304 23.62 22.84 25.88
C ARG A 304 23.43 23.26 24.40
N THR A 305 24.44 23.80 23.78
CA THR A 305 24.43 24.18 22.36
C THR A 305 25.48 23.36 21.62
N TYR A 306 25.06 22.68 20.57
CA TYR A 306 25.97 22.05 19.63
C TYR A 306 26.40 23.03 18.57
N GLU A 307 27.71 23.08 18.33
CA GLU A 307 28.31 23.72 17.17
C GLU A 307 28.67 22.64 16.18
N TYR A 308 28.15 22.71 14.96
CA TYR A 308 28.40 21.68 13.95
C TYR A 308 28.51 22.28 12.55
N THR A 309 29.13 21.52 11.65
CA THR A 309 29.24 21.90 10.24
C THR A 309 28.21 21.10 9.42
N ASP A 310 27.31 21.80 8.71
CA ASP A 310 26.27 21.17 7.88
C ASP A 310 26.88 20.59 6.57
N GLU A 311 26.08 19.82 5.83
CA GLU A 311 26.47 19.21 4.55
C GLU A 311 26.93 20.24 3.48
N LYS A 312 26.59 21.52 3.66
CA LYS A 312 27.04 22.65 2.82
C LYS A 312 28.28 23.35 3.37
N SER A 313 28.99 22.70 4.30
CA SER A 313 30.18 23.22 4.98
C SER A 313 29.93 24.57 5.70
N LYS A 314 28.73 24.77 6.22
CA LYS A 314 28.39 25.96 7.02
C LYS A 314 28.31 25.60 8.49
N LYS A 315 28.94 26.43 9.33
CA LYS A 315 28.81 26.32 10.77
C LYS A 315 27.41 26.69 11.23
N LYS A 316 26.86 25.84 12.08
CA LYS A 316 25.54 25.93 12.67
C LYS A 316 25.61 25.79 14.18
N HIS A 317 24.59 26.32 14.85
CA HIS A 317 24.45 26.21 16.31
C HIS A 317 23.02 25.79 16.63
N GLU A 318 22.87 24.71 17.38
CA GLU A 318 21.56 24.24 17.83
C GLU A 318 21.56 24.00 19.34
N SER A 319 20.56 24.53 20.00
CA SER A 319 20.44 24.42 21.45
C SER A 319 19.47 23.31 21.85
N ILE A 320 19.86 22.46 22.77
CA ILE A 320 18.97 21.45 23.35
C ILE A 320 17.91 22.14 24.20
N PRO A 321 16.62 21.98 23.93
CA PRO A 321 15.55 22.55 24.73
C PRO A 321 15.65 22.15 26.21
N SER A 322 15.20 23.02 27.10
CA SER A 322 15.14 22.73 28.53
C SER A 322 14.07 21.64 28.77
N GLY A 323 14.50 20.47 29.16
CA GLY A 323 13.61 19.30 29.36
C GLY A 323 14.01 18.06 28.59
N CYS A 324 14.95 18.18 27.64
CA CYS A 324 15.62 17.03 27.04
C CYS A 324 16.75 16.56 27.97
N THR A 325 16.77 15.27 28.28
CA THR A 325 17.85 14.59 29.02
C THR A 325 18.68 13.78 28.07
#